data_6e36b4ad10d67930f62d8da3f9e2f19b
#
_entry.id   6e36b4ad10d67930f62d8da3f9e2f19b
#
_cell.length_a   1.000
_cell.length_b   1.000
_cell.length_c   1.000
_cell.angle_alpha   90.00
_cell.angle_beta   90.00
_cell.angle_gamma   90.00
#
_symmetry.space_group_name_H-M   'P 1'
#
loop_
_entity.id
_entity.type
_entity.pdbx_description
1 polymer ?
#
loop_
_entity_poly.entity_id
_entity_poly.type
_entity_poly.pdbx_seq_one_letter_code
_entity_poly.pdbx_strand_id
1 'polypeptide(L)'
;MKKSQDKLRYLLKRSLIMLSINILLLFTLLGRLYFLQIYEGEKYALLADSNRMSKRLIVPPRGTINDRNGVELAVNNQSFQAILIAEQNRDKDKLLKDLTPILNLSEYDIERIQKDIKNHTRYVPINIKDNLSWEEVSILMLNSNLYPGLIIDEGLMRTYPYKEYTAHPLGYVGSVSEADLEKSDAPLLQVPGFKIGKSGFEKTYDELLRGKEGTLTYEVNAYGRIMREIEKKDGAKGSDLDLTLDIRLQQFAYDAFGEESGAAVVLDVHTGEILAAVSVPSFDSNLFVDGISIKNWTALLNDEKTPMTNKAISGQYSPGSTFKIVVALAALEAGAINTKTRFFCSGRMKVGNHLFHCWRHSGHGHLNVVEAIKNSCDIFFYETALKIGIEKIAAMSHKLGLGEIYDLGLENQKAGVIPDKKWKEEKLKQPWQKGETVIAGIGQGYVLVTPLQLATMLARVVNGGYEVVPTFIKRDNPPEPKKLDLKPENLAIVKQGMFEVVNGIGGTAARAKLKLKDVKMGGKTGTTQVRRISLKERQQGIKRDEDLPWKYRNHAWFMAYAPHDNPKYAVAVIVEHGRSGSGVAAPIASKILEEAIKLDIR
;
A
#
# COMPACT_ATOMS: atom_id res chain seq x y z
N MET A 1 -41.98 76.78 65.01
CA MET A 1 -41.65 75.43 65.51
C MET A 1 -42.33 74.29 64.74
N LYS A 2 -43.64 74.37 64.39
CA LYS A 2 -44.35 73.28 63.67
C LYS A 2 -43.69 72.86 62.27
N LYS A 3 -43.29 73.81 61.43
CA LYS A 3 -42.66 73.59 60.14
C LYS A 3 -41.29 72.84 60.18
N SER A 4 -40.56 73.03 61.30
CA SER A 4 -39.27 72.34 61.50
C SER A 4 -39.48 70.89 61.93
N GLN A 5 -40.51 70.62 62.73
CA GLN A 5 -40.85 69.25 63.15
C GLN A 5 -41.40 68.41 61.99
N ASP A 6 -42.17 69.00 61.07
CA ASP A 6 -42.68 68.29 59.93
C ASP A 6 -41.55 67.94 58.88
N LYS A 7 -40.59 68.83 58.78
CA LYS A 7 -39.41 68.62 57.98
C LYS A 7 -38.53 67.50 58.54
N LEU A 8 -38.38 67.46 59.86
CA LEU A 8 -37.61 66.37 60.51
C LEU A 8 -38.31 65.01 60.36
N ARG A 9 -39.65 65.00 60.56
CA ARG A 9 -40.43 63.76 60.32
C ARG A 9 -40.37 63.28 58.91
N TYR A 10 -40.37 64.18 57.95
CA TYR A 10 -40.20 63.82 56.50
C TYR A 10 -38.80 63.25 56.18
N LEU A 11 -37.76 63.85 56.74
CA LEU A 11 -36.38 63.33 56.60
C LEU A 11 -36.20 61.98 57.27
N LEU A 12 -36.76 61.79 58.47
CA LEU A 12 -36.75 60.52 59.19
C LEU A 12 -37.49 59.43 58.45
N LYS A 13 -38.65 59.70 57.84
CA LYS A 13 -39.35 58.73 56.99
C LYS A 13 -38.53 58.32 55.80
N ARG A 14 -37.88 59.27 55.11
CA ARG A 14 -36.99 58.97 53.95
C ARG A 14 -35.76 58.15 54.35
N SER A 15 -35.13 58.51 55.49
CA SER A 15 -33.98 57.74 55.98
C SER A 15 -34.38 56.32 56.39
N LEU A 16 -35.57 56.14 57.02
CA LEU A 16 -36.10 54.82 57.35
C LEU A 16 -36.39 53.98 56.06
N ILE A 17 -36.98 54.61 55.04
CA ILE A 17 -37.21 53.93 53.76
C ILE A 17 -35.89 53.54 53.09
N MET A 18 -34.91 54.44 53.05
CA MET A 18 -33.59 54.13 52.58
C MET A 18 -32.90 53.02 53.37
N LEU A 19 -33.01 53.05 54.69
CA LEU A 19 -32.47 51.99 55.56
C LEU A 19 -33.14 50.65 55.26
N SER A 20 -34.47 50.63 55.10
CA SER A 20 -35.21 49.41 54.80
C SER A 20 -34.83 48.85 53.45
N ILE A 21 -34.63 49.72 52.43
CA ILE A 21 -34.12 49.28 51.08
C ILE A 21 -32.71 48.70 51.18
N ASN A 22 -31.81 49.34 51.92
CA ASN A 22 -30.45 48.84 52.12
C ASN A 22 -30.42 47.49 52.88
N ILE A 23 -31.28 47.33 53.90
CA ILE A 23 -31.42 46.07 54.62
C ILE A 23 -31.96 44.96 53.67
N LEU A 24 -32.98 45.28 52.87
CA LEU A 24 -33.49 44.31 51.85
C LEU A 24 -32.43 43.90 50.82
N LEU A 25 -31.67 44.89 50.31
CA LEU A 25 -30.56 44.62 49.43
C LEU A 25 -29.47 43.75 50.09
N LEU A 26 -29.16 44.03 51.38
CA LEU A 26 -28.22 43.25 52.16
C LEU A 26 -28.68 41.78 52.30
N PHE A 27 -29.96 41.59 52.67
CA PHE A 27 -30.54 40.26 52.77
C PHE A 27 -30.58 39.52 51.45
N THR A 28 -30.87 40.20 50.35
CA THR A 28 -30.82 39.62 48.97
C THR A 28 -29.41 39.22 48.64
N LEU A 29 -28.40 40.03 48.95
CA LEU A 29 -26.98 39.75 48.70
C LEU A 29 -26.50 38.54 49.54
N LEU A 30 -26.88 38.53 50.88
CA LEU A 30 -26.55 37.41 51.77
C LEU A 30 -27.23 36.10 51.31
N GLY A 31 -28.50 36.16 50.91
CA GLY A 31 -29.22 35.02 50.35
C GLY A 31 -28.58 34.50 49.07
N ARG A 32 -28.14 35.40 48.16
CA ARG A 32 -27.43 35.02 46.95
C ARG A 32 -26.04 34.45 47.25
N LEU A 33 -25.34 35.01 48.22
CA LEU A 33 -24.04 34.52 48.67
C LEU A 33 -24.16 33.11 49.28
N TYR A 34 -25.15 32.89 50.15
CA TYR A 34 -25.47 31.60 50.72
C TYR A 34 -25.79 30.57 49.62
N PHE A 35 -26.63 30.94 48.64
CA PHE A 35 -26.98 30.07 47.53
C PHE A 35 -25.75 29.67 46.68
N LEU A 36 -24.88 30.64 46.36
CA LEU A 36 -23.68 30.37 45.55
C LEU A 36 -22.60 29.59 46.31
N GLN A 37 -22.42 29.86 47.63
CA GLN A 37 -21.34 29.25 48.41
C GLN A 37 -21.72 27.92 49.06
N ILE A 38 -22.99 27.76 49.47
CA ILE A 38 -23.43 26.55 50.16
C ILE A 38 -24.24 25.64 49.25
N TYR A 39 -25.26 26.15 48.57
CA TYR A 39 -26.13 25.30 47.74
C TYR A 39 -25.48 24.88 46.42
N GLU A 40 -24.85 25.80 45.72
CA GLU A 40 -24.09 25.51 44.47
C GLU A 40 -22.57 25.47 44.69
N GLY A 41 -22.07 25.49 45.90
CA GLY A 41 -20.65 25.57 46.25
C GLY A 41 -19.83 24.43 45.64
N GLU A 42 -20.29 23.20 45.73
CA GLU A 42 -19.63 22.03 45.11
C GLU A 42 -19.56 22.13 43.59
N LYS A 43 -20.64 22.62 42.97
CA LYS A 43 -20.67 22.82 41.51
C LYS A 43 -19.66 23.89 41.07
N TYR A 44 -19.60 25.02 41.77
CA TYR A 44 -18.63 26.07 41.44
C TYR A 44 -17.19 25.70 41.79
N ALA A 45 -16.99 24.90 42.84
CA ALA A 45 -15.69 24.34 43.17
C ALA A 45 -15.22 23.38 42.06
N LEU A 46 -16.08 22.48 41.58
CA LEU A 46 -15.80 21.60 40.44
C LEU A 46 -15.49 22.36 39.14
N LEU A 47 -16.27 23.43 38.86
CA LEU A 47 -16.02 24.29 37.70
C LEU A 47 -14.70 25.07 37.84
N ALA A 48 -14.37 25.55 39.04
CA ALA A 48 -13.11 26.24 39.31
C ALA A 48 -11.93 25.28 39.18
N ASP A 49 -12.03 24.06 39.68
CA ASP A 49 -11.00 23.03 39.52
C ASP A 49 -10.85 22.59 38.04
N SER A 50 -11.95 22.43 37.31
CA SER A 50 -11.88 22.10 35.87
C SER A 50 -11.26 23.24 35.06
N ASN A 51 -11.52 24.50 35.39
CA ASN A 51 -10.93 25.67 34.73
C ASN A 51 -9.45 25.88 35.10
N ARG A 52 -9.00 25.33 36.23
CA ARG A 52 -7.62 25.40 36.70
C ARG A 52 -6.75 24.29 36.13
N MET A 53 -7.36 23.21 35.62
CA MET A 53 -6.66 22.07 35.07
C MET A 53 -6.73 22.08 33.54
N SER A 54 -5.57 22.00 32.88
CA SER A 54 -5.45 21.80 31.46
C SER A 54 -4.83 20.43 31.18
N LYS A 55 -5.47 19.62 30.30
CA LYS A 55 -4.95 18.32 29.89
C LYS A 55 -4.34 18.44 28.51
N ARG A 56 -3.09 17.99 28.38
CA ARG A 56 -2.40 17.82 27.09
C ARG A 56 -2.21 16.34 26.84
N LEU A 57 -2.48 15.90 25.60
CA LEU A 57 -2.19 14.54 25.19
C LEU A 57 -0.69 14.38 24.91
N ILE A 58 -0.14 13.27 25.35
CA ILE A 58 1.22 12.84 25.03
C ILE A 58 1.11 11.85 23.87
N VAL A 59 1.68 12.20 22.72
CA VAL A 59 1.72 11.32 21.55
C VAL A 59 2.71 10.19 21.83
N PRO A 60 2.28 8.92 21.80
CA PRO A 60 3.19 7.81 22.00
C PRO A 60 4.05 7.57 20.75
N PRO A 61 5.22 6.94 20.90
CA PRO A 61 6.00 6.48 19.76
C PRO A 61 5.19 5.48 18.93
N ARG A 62 5.18 5.67 17.61
CA ARG A 62 4.54 4.75 16.67
C ARG A 62 5.33 3.43 16.63
N GLY A 63 4.66 2.28 16.50
CA GLY A 63 5.30 0.99 16.33
C GLY A 63 6.22 0.96 15.10
N THR A 64 7.29 0.19 15.15
CA THR A 64 8.18 -0.05 14.01
C THR A 64 7.56 -1.05 13.05
N ILE A 65 7.97 -1.00 11.77
CA ILE A 65 7.65 -2.06 10.81
C ILE A 65 8.96 -2.70 10.42
N ASN A 66 9.05 -4.02 10.62
CA ASN A 66 10.28 -4.77 10.45
C ASN A 66 10.16 -5.77 9.30
N ASP A 67 11.29 -6.12 8.69
CA ASP A 67 11.37 -7.27 7.80
C ASP A 67 11.37 -8.60 8.58
N ARG A 68 11.39 -9.72 7.88
CA ARG A 68 11.40 -11.07 8.49
C ARG A 68 12.60 -11.34 9.40
N ASN A 69 13.70 -10.59 9.25
CA ASN A 69 14.95 -10.71 9.98
C ASN A 69 15.06 -9.68 11.13
N GLY A 70 14.02 -8.87 11.36
CA GLY A 70 14.02 -7.80 12.34
C GLY A 70 14.71 -6.51 11.86
N VAL A 71 14.97 -6.38 10.56
CA VAL A 71 15.51 -5.12 9.99
C VAL A 71 14.38 -4.10 9.93
N GLU A 72 14.61 -2.94 10.51
CA GLU A 72 13.64 -1.86 10.60
C GLU A 72 13.38 -1.20 9.23
N LEU A 73 12.17 -1.34 8.70
CA LEU A 73 11.73 -0.78 7.42
C LEU A 73 11.05 0.58 7.57
N ALA A 74 10.41 0.82 8.72
CA ALA A 74 9.84 2.11 9.09
C ALA A 74 10.09 2.39 10.57
N VAL A 75 10.77 3.50 10.85
CA VAL A 75 11.28 3.88 12.18
C VAL A 75 10.82 5.27 12.58
N ASN A 76 10.99 5.58 13.87
CA ASN A 76 10.78 6.93 14.36
C ASN A 76 12.13 7.54 14.73
N ASN A 77 12.58 8.50 13.94
CA ASN A 77 13.80 9.24 14.22
C ASN A 77 13.49 10.47 15.05
N GLN A 78 14.43 10.84 15.93
CA GLN A 78 14.37 12.11 16.63
C GLN A 78 14.42 13.25 15.62
N SER A 79 13.51 14.19 15.77
CA SER A 79 13.36 15.37 14.91
C SER A 79 13.07 16.59 15.75
N PHE A 80 13.39 17.76 15.24
CA PHE A 80 13.07 19.03 15.85
C PHE A 80 11.95 19.72 15.07
N GLN A 81 11.03 20.34 15.79
CA GLN A 81 9.91 21.09 15.22
C GLN A 81 9.89 22.52 15.78
N ALA A 82 9.51 23.47 14.95
CA ALA A 82 9.28 24.85 15.38
C ALA A 82 7.81 25.04 15.70
N ILE A 83 7.51 25.40 16.96
CA ILE A 83 6.16 25.61 17.47
C ILE A 83 6.02 27.06 17.93
N LEU A 84 4.91 27.72 17.55
CA LEU A 84 4.59 29.08 17.96
C LEU A 84 3.47 29.08 19.01
N ILE A 85 3.70 29.71 20.15
CA ILE A 85 2.65 30.12 21.10
C ILE A 85 2.27 31.56 20.74
N ALA A 86 1.16 31.68 20.00
CA ALA A 86 0.76 32.94 19.36
C ALA A 86 0.52 34.12 20.31
N GLU A 87 0.18 33.85 21.60
CA GLU A 87 0.00 34.90 22.63
C GLU A 87 1.29 35.62 22.98
N GLN A 88 2.41 34.90 22.96
CA GLN A 88 3.70 35.45 23.39
C GLN A 88 4.34 36.34 22.33
N ASN A 89 3.79 36.37 21.11
CA ASN A 89 4.28 37.24 20.04
C ASN A 89 3.23 38.29 19.65
N ARG A 90 3.63 39.56 19.74
CA ARG A 90 2.74 40.70 19.43
C ARG A 90 2.61 40.97 17.93
N ASP A 91 3.66 40.68 17.14
CA ASP A 91 3.71 40.92 15.71
C ASP A 91 3.98 39.62 14.95
N LYS A 92 2.92 38.89 14.69
CA LYS A 92 2.95 37.57 14.06
C LYS A 92 3.33 37.64 12.59
N ASP A 93 2.93 38.72 11.92
CA ASP A 93 3.21 38.90 10.50
C ASP A 93 4.70 39.20 10.28
N LYS A 94 5.29 40.01 11.16
CA LYS A 94 6.74 40.22 11.15
C LYS A 94 7.49 38.92 11.45
N LEU A 95 7.06 38.18 12.48
CA LEU A 95 7.68 36.89 12.81
C LEU A 95 7.67 35.94 11.62
N LEU A 96 6.53 35.75 10.94
CA LEU A 96 6.44 34.87 9.76
C LEU A 96 7.32 35.35 8.62
N LYS A 97 7.39 36.67 8.40
CA LYS A 97 8.27 37.24 7.39
C LYS A 97 9.75 36.99 7.68
N ASP A 98 10.16 37.08 8.95
CA ASP A 98 11.55 36.82 9.37
C ASP A 98 11.89 35.33 9.33
N LEU A 99 10.95 34.45 9.66
CA LEU A 99 11.13 32.99 9.65
C LEU A 99 11.10 32.39 8.23
N THR A 100 10.39 33.01 7.29
CA THR A 100 10.25 32.50 5.91
C THR A 100 11.59 32.18 5.24
N PRO A 101 12.59 33.05 5.23
CA PRO A 101 13.89 32.73 4.60
C PRO A 101 14.71 31.74 5.40
N ILE A 102 14.58 31.72 6.74
CA ILE A 102 15.32 30.80 7.63
C ILE A 102 14.82 29.36 7.47
N LEU A 103 13.51 29.20 7.44
CA LEU A 103 12.84 27.91 7.40
C LEU A 103 12.43 27.47 5.99
N ASN A 104 12.72 28.27 4.96
CA ASN A 104 12.28 28.04 3.58
C ASN A 104 10.77 27.74 3.47
N LEU A 105 9.94 28.55 4.16
CA LEU A 105 8.48 28.36 4.15
C LEU A 105 7.90 28.70 2.77
N SER A 106 7.08 27.81 2.24
CA SER A 106 6.31 28.05 1.02
C SER A 106 5.13 28.98 1.26
N GLU A 107 4.55 29.54 0.19
CA GLU A 107 3.29 30.33 0.28
C GLU A 107 2.18 29.51 0.95
N TYR A 108 2.08 28.23 0.62
CA TYR A 108 1.12 27.31 1.24
C TYR A 108 1.35 27.17 2.76
N ASP A 109 2.62 27.05 3.22
CA ASP A 109 2.91 26.97 4.65
C ASP A 109 2.49 28.25 5.36
N ILE A 110 2.75 29.40 4.76
CA ILE A 110 2.38 30.69 5.32
C ILE A 110 0.85 30.80 5.45
N GLU A 111 0.09 30.43 4.41
CA GLU A 111 -1.37 30.44 4.44
C GLU A 111 -1.92 29.49 5.50
N ARG A 112 -1.37 28.28 5.61
CA ARG A 112 -1.72 27.29 6.64
C ARG A 112 -1.50 27.86 8.04
N ILE A 113 -0.31 28.36 8.31
CA ILE A 113 0.05 28.94 9.61
C ILE A 113 -0.85 30.12 9.97
N GLN A 114 -1.15 31.00 9.01
CA GLN A 114 -2.06 32.13 9.22
C GLN A 114 -3.48 31.67 9.51
N LYS A 115 -3.97 30.63 8.84
CA LYS A 115 -5.28 30.00 9.10
C LYS A 115 -5.31 29.42 10.51
N ASP A 116 -4.27 28.71 10.93
CA ASP A 116 -4.16 28.12 12.25
C ASP A 116 -4.11 29.19 13.37
N ILE A 117 -3.38 30.29 13.14
CA ILE A 117 -3.34 31.44 14.06
C ILE A 117 -4.73 32.07 14.23
N LYS A 118 -5.57 32.08 13.19
CA LYS A 118 -6.94 32.64 13.26
C LYS A 118 -7.93 31.69 13.92
N ASN A 119 -7.80 30.39 13.68
CA ASN A 119 -8.78 29.39 14.07
C ASN A 119 -8.59 28.86 15.49
N HIS A 120 -7.37 28.92 16.02
CA HIS A 120 -7.06 28.40 17.36
C HIS A 120 -7.04 29.51 18.42
N THR A 121 -7.30 29.13 19.67
CA THR A 121 -7.15 30.05 20.80
C THR A 121 -5.67 30.43 20.96
N ARG A 122 -5.40 31.63 21.48
CA ARG A 122 -4.06 32.24 21.53
C ARG A 122 -3.00 31.41 22.27
N TYR A 123 -3.42 30.45 23.08
CA TYR A 123 -2.54 29.60 23.91
C TYR A 123 -2.24 28.23 23.29
N VAL A 124 -2.97 27.85 22.22
CA VAL A 124 -2.74 26.58 21.54
C VAL A 124 -1.44 26.68 20.74
N PRO A 125 -0.50 25.74 20.95
CA PRO A 125 0.71 25.68 20.16
C PRO A 125 0.39 25.46 18.67
N ILE A 126 0.99 26.27 17.80
CA ILE A 126 0.82 26.19 16.35
C ILE A 126 2.11 25.66 15.75
N ASN A 127 2.02 24.59 14.99
CA ASN A 127 3.17 24.03 14.30
C ASN A 127 3.55 24.92 13.11
N ILE A 128 4.78 25.47 13.13
CA ILE A 128 5.34 26.28 12.05
C ILE A 128 5.99 25.37 11.00
N LYS A 129 6.90 24.49 11.44
CA LYS A 129 7.62 23.55 10.58
C LYS A 129 8.08 22.34 11.37
N ASP A 130 7.85 21.15 10.78
CA ASP A 130 8.42 19.88 11.23
C ASP A 130 9.82 19.69 10.63
N ASN A 131 10.56 18.74 11.18
CA ASN A 131 11.84 18.27 10.63
C ASN A 131 12.85 19.36 10.34
N LEU A 132 13.16 20.15 11.38
CA LEU A 132 14.20 21.18 11.28
C LEU A 132 15.57 20.56 11.09
N SER A 133 16.35 21.09 10.16
CA SER A 133 17.77 20.77 10.03
C SER A 133 18.57 21.31 11.23
N TRP A 134 19.73 20.73 11.50
CA TRP A 134 20.63 21.24 12.54
C TRP A 134 21.03 22.72 12.34
N GLU A 135 21.13 23.17 11.09
CA GLU A 135 21.39 24.55 10.75
C GLU A 135 20.22 25.44 11.15
N GLU A 136 18.99 25.05 10.80
CA GLU A 136 17.77 25.78 11.18
C GLU A 136 17.61 25.84 12.70
N VAL A 137 17.79 24.71 13.40
CA VAL A 137 17.75 24.63 14.87
C VAL A 137 18.79 25.60 15.48
N SER A 138 20.04 25.57 14.99
CA SER A 138 21.12 26.41 15.49
C SER A 138 20.82 27.90 15.29
N ILE A 139 20.33 28.29 14.11
CA ILE A 139 19.96 29.69 13.81
C ILE A 139 18.83 30.15 14.73
N LEU A 140 17.79 29.32 14.90
CA LEU A 140 16.64 29.68 15.73
C LEU A 140 17.01 29.76 17.23
N MET A 141 17.83 28.83 17.73
CA MET A 141 18.29 28.83 19.12
C MET A 141 19.16 30.04 19.43
N LEU A 142 20.11 30.38 18.56
CA LEU A 142 20.98 31.57 18.71
C LEU A 142 20.17 32.86 18.72
N ASN A 143 19.08 32.92 17.97
CA ASN A 143 18.23 34.10 17.84
C ASN A 143 16.93 34.01 18.64
N SER A 144 16.81 33.08 19.61
CA SER A 144 15.59 32.83 20.36
C SER A 144 15.00 34.10 21.03
N ASN A 145 15.87 35.03 21.46
CA ASN A 145 15.47 36.31 22.03
C ASN A 145 14.72 37.23 21.04
N LEU A 146 14.91 37.04 19.72
CA LEU A 146 14.26 37.84 18.68
C LEU A 146 12.85 37.30 18.33
N TYR A 147 12.57 36.04 18.70
CA TYR A 147 11.35 35.33 18.36
C TYR A 147 10.55 34.89 19.60
N PRO A 148 9.98 35.84 20.39
CA PRO A 148 9.19 35.49 21.55
C PRO A 148 8.04 34.57 21.19
N GLY A 149 7.86 33.49 21.96
CA GLY A 149 6.82 32.50 21.72
C GLY A 149 7.15 31.41 20.70
N LEU A 150 8.28 31.51 20.00
CA LEU A 150 8.79 30.40 19.19
C LEU A 150 9.57 29.44 20.09
N ILE A 151 9.18 28.17 20.03
CA ILE A 151 9.79 27.08 20.81
C ILE A 151 10.29 26.04 19.81
N ILE A 152 11.50 25.55 20.03
CA ILE A 152 12.00 24.35 19.34
C ILE A 152 11.71 23.18 20.26
N ASP A 153 10.84 22.29 19.79
CA ASP A 153 10.42 21.12 20.53
C ASP A 153 11.00 19.85 19.88
N GLU A 154 11.34 18.88 20.70
CA GLU A 154 11.80 17.58 20.25
C GLU A 154 10.59 16.70 19.96
N GLY A 155 10.57 16.11 18.78
CA GLY A 155 9.53 15.21 18.32
C GLY A 155 10.08 13.94 17.70
N LEU A 156 9.18 13.07 17.28
CA LEU A 156 9.50 11.87 16.53
C LEU A 156 8.95 12.00 15.12
N MET A 157 9.81 11.79 14.13
CA MET A 157 9.43 11.77 12.72
C MET A 157 9.49 10.37 12.18
N ARG A 158 8.43 9.95 11.49
CA ARG A 158 8.41 8.68 10.77
C ARG A 158 9.35 8.72 9.59
N THR A 159 10.25 7.73 9.49
CA THR A 159 11.27 7.64 8.44
C THR A 159 11.24 6.27 7.80
N TYR A 160 11.42 6.23 6.49
CA TYR A 160 11.50 5.02 5.68
C TYR A 160 12.92 4.88 5.10
N PRO A 161 13.82 4.14 5.78
CA PRO A 161 15.24 4.06 5.40
C PRO A 161 15.45 3.53 3.98
N TYR A 162 14.55 2.66 3.52
CA TYR A 162 14.65 1.99 2.23
C TYR A 162 13.84 2.66 1.11
N LYS A 163 13.28 3.86 1.36
CA LYS A 163 12.68 4.75 0.35
C LYS A 163 11.78 4.01 -0.66
N GLU A 164 12.11 4.11 -1.96
CA GLU A 164 11.37 3.52 -3.08
C GLU A 164 11.28 2.00 -3.05
N TYR A 165 12.21 1.31 -2.41
CA TYR A 165 12.22 -0.15 -2.34
C TYR A 165 11.03 -0.72 -1.57
N THR A 166 10.51 0.01 -0.59
CA THR A 166 9.46 -0.46 0.31
C THR A 166 8.17 0.36 0.25
N ALA A 167 8.12 1.40 -0.59
CA ALA A 167 7.02 2.37 -0.58
C ALA A 167 5.64 1.74 -0.82
N HIS A 168 5.52 0.81 -1.74
CA HIS A 168 4.23 0.19 -2.06
C HIS A 168 3.65 -0.69 -0.94
N PRO A 169 4.41 -1.58 -0.30
CA PRO A 169 3.89 -2.33 0.84
C PRO A 169 3.74 -1.47 2.09
N LEU A 170 4.73 -0.66 2.45
CA LEU A 170 4.65 0.14 3.68
C LEU A 170 3.65 1.29 3.56
N GLY A 171 3.63 1.97 2.42
CA GLY A 171 2.91 3.23 2.27
C GLY A 171 3.65 4.37 2.97
N TYR A 172 2.89 5.30 3.53
CA TYR A 172 3.42 6.47 4.24
C TYR A 172 2.41 7.03 5.24
N VAL A 173 2.91 7.79 6.21
CA VAL A 173 2.10 8.62 7.10
C VAL A 173 1.98 10.04 6.54
N GLY A 174 0.92 10.73 6.91
CA GLY A 174 0.70 12.14 6.54
C GLY A 174 -0.22 12.83 7.53
N SER A 175 -0.39 14.14 7.39
CA SER A 175 -1.22 14.96 8.26
C SER A 175 -2.68 14.50 8.24
N VAL A 176 -3.36 14.64 9.38
CA VAL A 176 -4.78 14.35 9.52
C VAL A 176 -5.59 15.35 8.67
N SER A 177 -6.50 14.84 7.86
CA SER A 177 -7.43 15.65 7.04
C SER A 177 -8.79 15.76 7.72
N GLU A 178 -9.61 16.72 7.28
CA GLU A 178 -11.00 16.86 7.76
C GLU A 178 -11.80 15.56 7.55
N ALA A 179 -11.61 14.89 6.41
CA ALA A 179 -12.25 13.61 6.12
C ALA A 179 -11.79 12.45 7.05
N ASP A 180 -10.61 12.53 7.64
CA ASP A 180 -10.15 11.55 8.64
C ASP A 180 -10.81 11.81 10.00
N LEU A 181 -11.00 13.08 10.37
CA LEU A 181 -11.72 13.49 11.60
C LEU A 181 -13.20 13.09 11.55
N GLU A 182 -13.84 13.15 10.38
CA GLU A 182 -15.22 12.69 10.21
C GLU A 182 -15.40 11.18 10.44
N LYS A 183 -14.34 10.40 10.27
CA LYS A 183 -14.38 8.93 10.38
C LYS A 183 -14.04 8.40 11.76
N SER A 184 -13.40 9.19 12.60
CA SER A 184 -12.91 8.74 13.91
C SER A 184 -12.80 9.87 14.90
N ASP A 185 -13.37 9.66 16.09
CA ASP A 185 -13.31 10.59 17.24
C ASP A 185 -12.06 10.36 18.11
N ALA A 186 -11.06 9.62 17.64
CA ALA A 186 -9.86 9.31 18.42
C ALA A 186 -9.14 10.61 18.85
N PRO A 187 -8.87 10.81 20.15
CA PRO A 187 -8.33 12.08 20.66
C PRO A 187 -7.00 12.50 20.03
N LEU A 188 -6.15 11.53 19.68
CA LEU A 188 -4.86 11.78 19.04
C LEU A 188 -5.00 12.49 17.69
N LEU A 189 -6.09 12.27 16.95
CA LEU A 189 -6.31 12.90 15.65
C LEU A 189 -6.51 14.42 15.74
N GLN A 190 -6.90 14.91 16.92
CA GLN A 190 -7.10 16.32 17.19
C GLN A 190 -5.80 17.03 17.63
N VAL A 191 -4.71 16.27 17.84
CA VAL A 191 -3.42 16.85 18.22
C VAL A 191 -2.80 17.51 16.99
N PRO A 192 -2.47 18.82 17.04
CA PRO A 192 -1.82 19.51 15.95
C PRO A 192 -0.51 18.84 15.53
N GLY A 193 -0.32 18.64 14.21
CA GLY A 193 0.87 17.97 13.68
C GLY A 193 0.86 16.45 13.82
N PHE A 194 -0.19 15.85 14.39
CA PHE A 194 -0.29 14.39 14.45
C PHE A 194 -0.41 13.78 13.05
N LYS A 195 0.27 12.66 12.83
CA LYS A 195 0.31 11.97 11.54
C LYS A 195 -0.32 10.59 11.65
N ILE A 196 -1.08 10.24 10.60
CA ILE A 196 -1.74 8.93 10.48
C ILE A 196 -1.30 8.23 9.21
N GLY A 197 -1.48 6.93 9.15
CA GLY A 197 -1.24 6.15 7.94
C GLY A 197 -2.19 6.55 6.80
N LYS A 198 -1.64 6.87 5.62
CA LYS A 198 -2.40 7.29 4.42
C LYS A 198 -2.49 6.22 3.34
N SER A 199 -1.55 5.31 3.32
CA SER A 199 -1.52 4.18 2.36
C SER A 199 -0.75 3.00 2.93
N GLY A 200 -0.84 1.84 2.27
CA GLY A 200 -0.08 0.65 2.63
C GLY A 200 -0.34 0.14 4.04
N PHE A 201 0.64 -0.55 4.63
CA PHE A 201 0.54 -1.05 5.99
C PHE A 201 0.41 0.05 7.04
N GLU A 202 1.02 1.20 6.79
CA GLU A 202 0.86 2.36 7.67
C GLU A 202 -0.61 2.73 7.85
N LYS A 203 -1.44 2.63 6.80
CA LYS A 203 -2.87 2.92 6.86
C LYS A 203 -3.66 1.77 7.44
N THR A 204 -3.44 0.55 6.94
CA THR A 204 -4.26 -0.61 7.33
C THR A 204 -4.07 -0.97 8.79
N TYR A 205 -2.86 -0.84 9.31
CA TYR A 205 -2.51 -1.12 10.70
C TYR A 205 -2.32 0.14 11.53
N ASP A 206 -2.89 1.29 11.10
CA ASP A 206 -2.67 2.56 11.76
C ASP A 206 -3.04 2.54 13.24
N GLU A 207 -4.18 1.96 13.63
CA GLU A 207 -4.61 1.87 15.04
C GLU A 207 -3.65 1.03 15.88
N LEU A 208 -3.11 -0.05 15.32
CA LEU A 208 -2.12 -0.90 15.99
C LEU A 208 -0.80 -0.17 16.16
N LEU A 209 -0.35 0.51 15.09
CA LEU A 209 0.94 1.19 15.04
C LEU A 209 0.96 2.50 15.85
N ARG A 210 -0.17 3.24 15.94
CA ARG A 210 -0.21 4.55 16.60
C ARG A 210 -0.13 4.49 18.12
N GLY A 211 -0.44 3.35 18.73
CA GLY A 211 -0.44 3.17 20.18
C GLY A 211 -1.58 3.88 20.89
N LYS A 212 -1.42 4.07 22.21
CA LYS A 212 -2.41 4.73 23.07
C LYS A 212 -1.82 5.98 23.68
N GLU A 213 -2.59 7.06 23.66
CA GLU A 213 -2.17 8.36 24.20
C GLU A 213 -1.86 8.30 25.69
N GLY A 214 -0.86 9.09 26.08
CA GLY A 214 -0.66 9.52 27.46
C GLY A 214 -1.37 10.83 27.74
N THR A 215 -1.45 11.21 28.99
CA THR A 215 -2.03 12.49 29.43
C THR A 215 -1.09 13.21 30.38
N LEU A 216 -0.96 14.51 30.17
CA LEU A 216 -0.22 15.40 31.02
C LEU A 216 -1.19 16.47 31.52
N THR A 217 -1.40 16.52 32.85
CA THR A 217 -2.32 17.44 33.50
C THR A 217 -1.51 18.56 34.14
N TYR A 218 -1.77 19.78 33.70
CA TYR A 218 -1.18 21.01 34.24
C TYR A 218 -2.17 21.81 35.03
N GLU A 219 -1.69 22.47 36.11
CA GLU A 219 -2.38 23.57 36.71
C GLU A 219 -2.13 24.85 35.92
N VAL A 220 -3.19 25.52 35.49
CA VAL A 220 -3.12 26.78 34.75
C VAL A 220 -3.78 27.91 35.53
N ASN A 221 -3.28 29.14 35.35
CA ASN A 221 -3.93 30.33 35.93
C ASN A 221 -5.13 30.79 35.06
N ALA A 222 -5.82 31.84 35.47
CA ALA A 222 -6.96 32.41 34.75
C ALA A 222 -6.66 32.88 33.32
N TYR A 223 -5.38 32.98 32.94
CA TYR A 223 -4.91 33.34 31.60
C TYR A 223 -4.43 32.13 30.80
N GLY A 224 -4.60 30.89 31.33
CA GLY A 224 -4.16 29.66 30.66
C GLY A 224 -2.65 29.37 30.74
N ARG A 225 -1.88 30.15 31.57
CA ARG A 225 -0.43 29.91 31.72
C ARG A 225 -0.22 28.73 32.67
N ILE A 226 0.68 27.83 32.26
CA ILE A 226 1.08 26.66 33.05
C ILE A 226 1.79 27.15 34.33
N MET A 227 1.31 26.72 35.48
CA MET A 227 1.88 27.02 36.81
C MET A 227 2.73 25.85 37.31
N ARG A 228 2.23 24.62 37.16
CA ARG A 228 2.94 23.39 37.55
C ARG A 228 2.31 22.17 36.88
N GLU A 229 3.10 21.11 36.76
CA GLU A 229 2.63 19.77 36.39
C GLU A 229 2.00 19.12 37.63
N ILE A 230 0.81 18.53 37.43
CA ILE A 230 0.08 17.84 38.51
C ILE A 230 0.21 16.34 38.36
N GLU A 231 -0.02 15.81 37.15
CA GLU A 231 -0.03 14.40 36.90
C GLU A 231 0.46 14.13 35.49
N LYS A 232 1.32 13.11 35.34
CA LYS A 232 1.75 12.56 34.06
C LYS A 232 1.37 11.08 34.01
N LYS A 233 0.60 10.71 32.98
CA LYS A 233 0.34 9.32 32.59
C LYS A 233 0.99 9.08 31.24
N ASP A 234 2.02 8.24 31.20
CA ASP A 234 2.68 7.90 29.96
C ASP A 234 1.73 7.09 29.07
N GLY A 235 1.80 7.33 27.77
CA GLY A 235 1.10 6.55 26.76
C GLY A 235 1.77 5.19 26.53
N ALA A 236 1.06 4.30 25.85
CA ALA A 236 1.62 3.03 25.42
C ALA A 236 2.13 3.14 23.97
N LYS A 237 3.42 2.80 23.74
CA LYS A 237 3.99 2.69 22.39
C LYS A 237 3.08 1.82 21.52
N GLY A 238 2.97 2.12 20.23
CA GLY A 238 2.32 1.27 19.25
C GLY A 238 3.02 -0.08 19.12
N SER A 239 2.25 -1.10 18.75
CA SER A 239 2.80 -2.43 18.52
C SER A 239 3.64 -2.45 17.24
N ASP A 240 4.73 -3.18 17.28
CA ASP A 240 5.58 -3.38 16.11
C ASP A 240 4.91 -4.38 15.14
N LEU A 241 5.21 -4.28 13.86
CA LEU A 241 4.65 -5.13 12.80
C LEU A 241 5.79 -5.86 12.08
N ASP A 242 5.83 -7.19 12.19
CA ASP A 242 6.82 -8.01 11.53
C ASP A 242 6.28 -8.57 10.21
N LEU A 243 6.99 -8.28 9.13
CA LEU A 243 6.64 -8.70 7.77
C LEU A 243 7.38 -9.97 7.35
N THR A 244 6.86 -10.64 6.34
CA THR A 244 7.52 -11.78 5.68
C THR A 244 8.54 -11.36 4.63
N LEU A 245 8.59 -10.07 4.27
CA LEU A 245 9.55 -9.52 3.31
C LEU A 245 10.99 -9.69 3.82
N ASP A 246 11.91 -10.04 2.93
CA ASP A 246 13.36 -9.91 3.14
C ASP A 246 13.86 -8.69 2.38
N ILE A 247 14.33 -7.67 3.08
CA ILE A 247 14.72 -6.40 2.47
C ILE A 247 15.87 -6.55 1.47
N ARG A 248 16.77 -7.51 1.68
CA ARG A 248 17.89 -7.79 0.77
C ARG A 248 17.38 -8.29 -0.57
N LEU A 249 16.42 -9.25 -0.52
CA LEU A 249 15.77 -9.77 -1.72
C LEU A 249 14.89 -8.70 -2.40
N GLN A 250 14.18 -7.88 -1.60
CA GLN A 250 13.34 -6.79 -2.09
C GLN A 250 14.14 -5.77 -2.88
N GLN A 251 15.28 -5.30 -2.33
CA GLN A 251 16.20 -4.37 -3.02
C GLN A 251 16.78 -5.00 -4.27
N PHE A 252 17.31 -6.22 -4.17
CA PHE A 252 17.85 -6.93 -5.33
C PHE A 252 16.82 -7.12 -6.44
N ALA A 253 15.59 -7.49 -6.07
CA ALA A 253 14.50 -7.70 -7.04
C ALA A 253 14.10 -6.39 -7.73
N TYR A 254 14.10 -5.26 -7.02
CA TYR A 254 13.84 -3.94 -7.59
C TYR A 254 14.95 -3.54 -8.57
N ASP A 255 16.21 -3.64 -8.16
CA ASP A 255 17.38 -3.26 -8.96
C ASP A 255 17.55 -4.15 -10.20
N ALA A 256 17.09 -5.39 -10.17
CA ALA A 256 17.14 -6.31 -11.29
C ALA A 256 16.36 -5.83 -12.54
N PHE A 257 15.38 -4.92 -12.36
CA PHE A 257 14.64 -4.31 -13.47
C PHE A 257 15.46 -3.26 -14.23
N GLY A 258 16.42 -2.61 -13.57
CA GLY A 258 17.15 -1.48 -14.17
C GLY A 258 16.20 -0.37 -14.61
N GLU A 259 16.19 -0.07 -15.92
CA GLU A 259 15.31 0.98 -16.48
C GLU A 259 13.91 0.46 -16.90
N GLU A 260 13.67 -0.83 -16.81
CA GLU A 260 12.39 -1.43 -17.21
C GLU A 260 11.28 -1.09 -16.17
N SER A 261 10.03 -1.08 -16.64
CA SER A 261 8.85 -0.91 -15.79
C SER A 261 8.16 -2.25 -15.60
N GLY A 262 7.68 -2.54 -14.38
CA GLY A 262 6.98 -3.78 -14.13
C GLY A 262 6.85 -4.14 -12.67
N ALA A 263 6.69 -5.43 -12.38
CA ALA A 263 6.60 -5.97 -11.03
C ALA A 263 7.17 -7.38 -10.94
N ALA A 264 7.66 -7.72 -9.76
CA ALA A 264 8.02 -9.09 -9.39
C ALA A 264 7.43 -9.44 -8.03
N VAL A 265 6.94 -10.68 -7.91
CA VAL A 265 6.49 -11.25 -6.64
C VAL A 265 7.21 -12.57 -6.43
N VAL A 266 7.83 -12.74 -5.26
CA VAL A 266 8.50 -13.97 -4.83
C VAL A 266 7.76 -14.53 -3.62
N LEU A 267 7.36 -15.81 -3.71
CA LEU A 267 6.67 -16.53 -2.64
C LEU A 267 7.50 -17.72 -2.17
N ASP A 268 7.43 -18.01 -0.87
CA ASP A 268 7.68 -19.36 -0.37
C ASP A 268 6.51 -20.25 -0.80
N VAL A 269 6.82 -21.38 -1.47
CA VAL A 269 5.77 -22.24 -2.05
C VAL A 269 5.03 -23.07 -1.00
N HIS A 270 5.58 -23.23 0.22
CA HIS A 270 5.01 -24.03 1.28
C HIS A 270 4.17 -23.21 2.26
N THR A 271 4.65 -22.02 2.61
CA THR A 271 3.97 -21.15 3.60
C THR A 271 3.06 -20.11 2.95
N GLY A 272 3.32 -19.72 1.70
CA GLY A 272 2.66 -18.60 1.05
C GLY A 272 3.21 -17.24 1.46
N GLU A 273 4.28 -17.20 2.27
CA GLU A 273 4.94 -15.95 2.64
C GLU A 273 5.46 -15.20 1.41
N ILE A 274 5.15 -13.91 1.35
CA ILE A 274 5.66 -13.01 0.31
C ILE A 274 7.03 -12.54 0.75
N LEU A 275 8.08 -13.06 0.08
CA LEU A 275 9.47 -12.76 0.41
C LEU A 275 9.96 -11.46 -0.25
N ALA A 276 9.41 -11.14 -1.42
CA ALA A 276 9.58 -9.86 -2.09
C ALA A 276 8.35 -9.55 -2.96
N ALA A 277 7.97 -8.27 -3.01
CA ALA A 277 6.93 -7.76 -3.89
C ALA A 277 7.30 -6.35 -4.35
N VAL A 278 7.88 -6.25 -5.54
CA VAL A 278 8.37 -5.00 -6.10
C VAL A 278 7.46 -4.49 -7.21
N SER A 279 7.34 -3.17 -7.27
CA SER A 279 6.68 -2.43 -8.34
C SER A 279 7.64 -1.34 -8.82
N VAL A 280 7.98 -1.35 -10.11
CA VAL A 280 9.05 -0.51 -10.67
C VAL A 280 8.50 0.31 -11.84
N PRO A 281 8.80 1.62 -11.93
CA PRO A 281 9.40 2.42 -10.87
C PRO A 281 8.47 2.60 -9.67
N SER A 282 9.02 3.10 -8.57
CA SER A 282 8.31 3.41 -7.33
C SER A 282 8.58 4.86 -6.91
N PHE A 283 8.27 5.21 -5.67
CA PHE A 283 8.44 6.55 -5.12
C PHE A 283 9.08 6.49 -3.73
N ASP A 284 9.66 7.61 -3.26
CA ASP A 284 10.17 7.72 -1.89
C ASP A 284 9.01 8.10 -0.95
N SER A 285 8.67 7.21 0.01
CA SER A 285 7.64 7.45 1.03
C SER A 285 7.94 8.66 1.91
N ASN A 286 9.22 9.00 2.12
CA ASN A 286 9.61 10.16 2.93
C ASN A 286 9.13 11.49 2.34
N LEU A 287 8.92 11.57 1.01
CA LEU A 287 8.38 12.78 0.37
C LEU A 287 6.99 13.17 0.86
N PHE A 288 6.24 12.25 1.46
CA PHE A 288 4.85 12.45 1.86
C PHE A 288 4.70 12.77 3.35
N VAL A 289 5.70 12.48 4.16
CA VAL A 289 5.61 12.58 5.64
C VAL A 289 5.29 14.00 6.09
N ASP A 290 5.94 15.01 5.51
CA ASP A 290 5.75 16.43 5.84
C ASP A 290 4.97 17.19 4.73
N GLY A 291 4.35 16.43 3.81
CA GLY A 291 3.68 16.97 2.63
C GLY A 291 4.58 17.00 1.40
N ILE A 292 4.06 16.50 0.29
CA ILE A 292 4.80 16.45 -0.97
C ILE A 292 4.75 17.80 -1.69
N SER A 293 5.89 18.26 -2.21
CA SER A 293 5.93 19.47 -3.03
C SER A 293 5.16 19.31 -4.35
N ILE A 294 4.56 20.39 -4.86
CA ILE A 294 3.86 20.40 -6.15
C ILE A 294 4.74 19.87 -7.28
N LYS A 295 6.03 20.19 -7.27
CA LYS A 295 7.00 19.71 -8.25
C LYS A 295 7.12 18.20 -8.24
N ASN A 296 7.35 17.61 -7.06
CA ASN A 296 7.49 16.15 -6.91
C ASN A 296 6.19 15.43 -7.22
N TRP A 297 5.06 15.96 -6.74
CA TRP A 297 3.74 15.42 -7.02
C TRP A 297 3.43 15.38 -8.52
N THR A 298 3.65 16.51 -9.21
CA THR A 298 3.42 16.60 -10.66
C THR A 298 4.34 15.66 -11.44
N ALA A 299 5.59 15.50 -11.01
CA ALA A 299 6.52 14.53 -11.62
C ALA A 299 6.01 13.09 -11.50
N LEU A 300 5.54 12.69 -10.30
CA LEU A 300 4.99 11.34 -10.09
C LEU A 300 3.71 11.08 -10.87
N LEU A 301 2.82 12.08 -11.01
CA LEU A 301 1.56 11.93 -11.75
C LEU A 301 1.76 11.86 -13.28
N ASN A 302 2.74 12.57 -13.81
CA ASN A 302 2.98 12.65 -15.25
C ASN A 302 3.94 11.58 -15.78
N ASP A 303 4.49 10.74 -14.90
CA ASP A 303 5.35 9.64 -15.33
C ASP A 303 4.54 8.55 -16.04
N GLU A 304 4.85 8.29 -17.32
CA GLU A 304 4.19 7.25 -18.13
C GLU A 304 4.30 5.84 -17.51
N LYS A 305 5.32 5.60 -16.69
CA LYS A 305 5.56 4.33 -15.99
C LYS A 305 4.78 4.21 -14.68
N THR A 306 3.92 5.18 -14.34
CA THR A 306 2.96 5.16 -13.21
C THR A 306 3.56 4.69 -11.86
N PRO A 307 4.56 5.40 -11.30
CA PRO A 307 5.28 4.98 -10.09
C PRO A 307 4.37 4.85 -8.85
N MET A 308 3.22 5.54 -8.81
CA MET A 308 2.27 5.46 -7.69
C MET A 308 1.40 4.19 -7.71
N THR A 309 1.44 3.41 -8.80
CA THR A 309 0.64 2.19 -8.93
C THR A 309 1.39 0.99 -8.37
N ASN A 310 0.82 0.29 -7.39
CA ASN A 310 1.34 -1.00 -6.93
C ASN A 310 1.04 -2.09 -7.98
N LYS A 311 1.93 -2.22 -8.96
CA LYS A 311 1.75 -3.16 -10.08
C LYS A 311 1.71 -4.62 -9.64
N ALA A 312 2.33 -4.95 -8.49
CA ALA A 312 2.40 -6.33 -7.98
C ALA A 312 1.02 -6.90 -7.62
N ILE A 313 0.12 -6.06 -7.07
CA ILE A 313 -1.21 -6.48 -6.57
C ILE A 313 -2.37 -5.80 -7.28
N SER A 314 -2.14 -4.65 -7.92
CA SER A 314 -3.18 -3.86 -8.60
C SER A 314 -3.05 -3.88 -10.12
N GLY A 315 -1.87 -4.18 -10.66
CA GLY A 315 -1.65 -4.28 -12.10
C GLY A 315 -2.39 -5.48 -12.68
N GLN A 316 -3.29 -5.25 -13.62
CA GLN A 316 -4.08 -6.28 -14.28
C GLN A 316 -3.60 -6.44 -15.71
N TYR A 317 -3.01 -7.59 -16.00
CA TYR A 317 -2.44 -7.86 -17.32
C TYR A 317 -2.93 -9.20 -17.83
N SER A 318 -3.08 -9.33 -19.15
CA SER A 318 -3.31 -10.63 -19.75
C SER A 318 -2.07 -11.52 -19.52
N PRO A 319 -2.23 -12.73 -18.94
CA PRO A 319 -1.09 -13.60 -18.61
C PRO A 319 -0.39 -14.21 -19.84
N GLY A 320 -1.05 -14.20 -20.98
CA GLY A 320 -0.53 -14.83 -22.19
C GLY A 320 -0.18 -16.31 -21.97
N SER A 321 0.92 -16.74 -22.52
CA SER A 321 1.33 -18.15 -22.49
C SER A 321 1.63 -18.74 -21.11
N THR A 322 1.70 -17.93 -20.04
CA THR A 322 1.81 -18.45 -18.67
C THR A 322 0.52 -19.16 -18.25
N PHE A 323 -0.61 -18.72 -18.75
CA PHE A 323 -1.93 -19.30 -18.50
C PHE A 323 -2.11 -20.72 -19.09
N LYS A 324 -1.26 -21.12 -20.05
CA LYS A 324 -1.28 -22.47 -20.65
C LYS A 324 -1.07 -23.57 -19.61
N ILE A 325 -0.44 -23.28 -18.47
CA ILE A 325 -0.27 -24.20 -17.35
C ILE A 325 -1.63 -24.55 -16.73
N VAL A 326 -2.50 -23.55 -16.56
CA VAL A 326 -3.88 -23.74 -16.08
C VAL A 326 -4.70 -24.61 -17.05
N VAL A 327 -4.61 -24.29 -18.35
CA VAL A 327 -5.34 -25.03 -19.40
C VAL A 327 -4.85 -26.46 -19.52
N ALA A 328 -3.53 -26.70 -19.44
CA ALA A 328 -2.96 -28.04 -19.44
C ALA A 328 -3.48 -28.86 -18.25
N LEU A 329 -3.42 -28.29 -17.04
CA LEU A 329 -3.86 -28.97 -15.82
C LEU A 329 -5.38 -29.24 -15.85
N ALA A 330 -6.19 -28.27 -16.28
CA ALA A 330 -7.64 -28.44 -16.44
C ALA A 330 -7.99 -29.59 -17.39
N ALA A 331 -7.24 -29.74 -18.49
CA ALA A 331 -7.47 -30.78 -19.47
C ALA A 331 -6.99 -32.16 -19.01
N LEU A 332 -5.89 -32.23 -18.28
CA LEU A 332 -5.38 -33.46 -17.66
C LEU A 332 -6.35 -33.95 -16.56
N GLU A 333 -6.80 -33.06 -15.68
CA GLU A 333 -7.76 -33.40 -14.60
C GLU A 333 -9.12 -33.84 -15.16
N ALA A 334 -9.56 -33.23 -16.26
CA ALA A 334 -10.79 -33.65 -16.95
C ALA A 334 -10.63 -34.95 -17.75
N GLY A 335 -9.44 -35.56 -17.79
CA GLY A 335 -9.16 -36.73 -18.63
C GLY A 335 -9.29 -36.47 -20.14
N ALA A 336 -9.38 -35.20 -20.55
CA ALA A 336 -9.54 -34.82 -21.96
C ALA A 336 -8.25 -35.02 -22.77
N ILE A 337 -7.09 -34.89 -22.11
CA ILE A 337 -5.78 -35.20 -22.67
C ILE A 337 -4.95 -36.05 -21.67
N ASN A 338 -3.91 -36.68 -22.16
CA ASN A 338 -2.90 -37.38 -21.39
C ASN A 338 -1.54 -37.23 -22.08
N THR A 339 -0.47 -37.87 -21.58
CA THR A 339 0.88 -37.81 -22.13
C THR A 339 1.01 -38.41 -23.54
N LYS A 340 0.07 -39.28 -23.95
CA LYS A 340 0.03 -39.91 -25.30
C LYS A 340 -0.79 -39.08 -26.29
N THR A 341 -1.65 -38.18 -25.83
CA THR A 341 -2.45 -37.30 -26.68
C THR A 341 -1.55 -36.37 -27.49
N ARG A 342 -1.68 -36.39 -28.80
CA ARG A 342 -0.91 -35.52 -29.70
C ARG A 342 -1.82 -34.71 -30.60
N PHE A 343 -1.54 -33.43 -30.73
CA PHE A 343 -2.16 -32.56 -31.75
C PHE A 343 -1.12 -32.09 -32.76
N PHE A 344 -1.58 -31.89 -34.00
CA PHE A 344 -0.71 -31.43 -35.10
C PHE A 344 -0.76 -29.91 -35.22
N CYS A 345 0.37 -29.24 -35.08
CA CYS A 345 0.50 -27.81 -35.27
C CYS A 345 1.08 -27.49 -36.66
N SER A 346 0.22 -27.02 -37.55
CA SER A 346 0.62 -26.53 -38.90
C SER A 346 1.02 -25.05 -38.91
N GLY A 347 1.03 -24.36 -37.72
CA GLY A 347 1.21 -22.91 -37.61
C GLY A 347 -0.08 -22.10 -37.69
N ARG A 348 -1.21 -22.71 -38.04
CA ARG A 348 -2.53 -22.04 -38.13
C ARG A 348 -3.66 -23.03 -37.92
N MET A 349 -4.79 -22.50 -37.40
CA MET A 349 -6.01 -23.28 -37.15
C MET A 349 -7.25 -22.44 -37.51
N LYS A 350 -8.21 -23.01 -38.21
CA LYS A 350 -9.46 -22.35 -38.58
C LYS A 350 -10.56 -22.73 -37.57
N VAL A 351 -11.20 -21.73 -37.00
CA VAL A 351 -12.37 -21.90 -36.11
C VAL A 351 -13.49 -20.99 -36.62
N GLY A 352 -14.56 -21.59 -37.11
CA GLY A 352 -15.59 -20.84 -37.83
C GLY A 352 -15.00 -20.13 -39.07
N ASN A 353 -15.23 -18.84 -39.17
CA ASN A 353 -14.68 -17.99 -40.25
C ASN A 353 -13.34 -17.31 -39.90
N HIS A 354 -12.78 -17.59 -38.73
CA HIS A 354 -11.55 -16.95 -38.26
C HIS A 354 -10.36 -17.89 -38.33
N LEU A 355 -9.20 -17.34 -38.71
CA LEU A 355 -7.92 -18.04 -38.73
C LEU A 355 -7.09 -17.62 -37.52
N PHE A 356 -6.76 -18.56 -36.64
CA PHE A 356 -5.89 -18.38 -35.48
C PHE A 356 -4.49 -18.88 -35.82
N HIS A 357 -3.47 -18.16 -35.38
CA HIS A 357 -2.09 -18.43 -35.71
C HIS A 357 -1.31 -18.90 -34.48
N CYS A 358 -0.36 -19.78 -34.70
CA CYS A 358 0.70 -20.07 -33.76
C CYS A 358 1.80 -19.00 -33.91
N TRP A 359 2.52 -18.71 -32.81
CA TRP A 359 3.66 -17.81 -32.86
C TRP A 359 4.75 -18.33 -33.85
N ARG A 360 4.89 -19.66 -34.01
CA ARG A 360 5.76 -20.28 -35.00
C ARG A 360 4.96 -20.54 -36.28
N HIS A 361 5.19 -19.73 -37.31
CA HIS A 361 4.44 -19.78 -38.56
C HIS A 361 4.59 -21.09 -39.31
N SER A 362 5.78 -21.75 -39.23
CA SER A 362 6.04 -23.06 -39.85
C SER A 362 5.40 -24.23 -39.09
N GLY A 363 4.76 -23.95 -37.94
CA GLY A 363 4.20 -24.97 -37.04
C GLY A 363 5.25 -25.72 -36.24
N HIS A 364 4.77 -26.59 -35.36
CA HIS A 364 5.59 -27.39 -34.45
C HIS A 364 5.50 -28.90 -34.76
N GLY A 365 4.66 -29.32 -35.72
CA GLY A 365 4.39 -30.73 -35.99
C GLY A 365 3.51 -31.37 -34.91
N HIS A 366 3.70 -32.66 -34.68
CA HIS A 366 2.95 -33.41 -33.66
C HIS A 366 3.56 -33.21 -32.26
N LEU A 367 2.77 -32.70 -31.33
CA LEU A 367 3.21 -32.42 -29.97
C LEU A 367 2.29 -33.11 -28.95
N ASN A 368 2.85 -33.62 -27.85
CA ASN A 368 2.14 -33.95 -26.62
C ASN A 368 2.14 -32.73 -25.69
N VAL A 369 1.51 -32.86 -24.50
CA VAL A 369 1.32 -31.74 -23.53
C VAL A 369 2.66 -31.19 -23.02
N VAL A 370 3.66 -32.04 -22.73
CA VAL A 370 5.00 -31.63 -22.25
C VAL A 370 5.73 -30.84 -23.33
N GLU A 371 5.74 -31.37 -24.56
CA GLU A 371 6.32 -30.71 -25.72
C GLU A 371 5.61 -29.40 -26.07
N ALA A 372 4.29 -29.34 -25.90
CA ALA A 372 3.48 -28.14 -26.12
C ALA A 372 3.77 -27.04 -25.10
N ILE A 373 3.97 -27.38 -23.81
CA ILE A 373 4.39 -26.43 -22.78
C ILE A 373 5.79 -25.92 -23.10
N LYS A 374 6.75 -26.82 -23.38
CA LYS A 374 8.15 -26.51 -23.74
C LYS A 374 8.23 -25.49 -24.87
N ASN A 375 7.53 -25.80 -25.99
CA ASN A 375 7.54 -24.99 -27.20
C ASN A 375 6.50 -23.85 -27.17
N SER A 376 5.72 -23.74 -26.11
CA SER A 376 4.63 -22.75 -25.98
C SER A 376 3.66 -22.76 -27.19
N CYS A 377 3.29 -23.94 -27.72
CA CYS A 377 2.51 -24.09 -28.94
C CYS A 377 1.07 -23.60 -28.77
N ASP A 378 0.67 -22.55 -29.50
CA ASP A 378 -0.70 -21.99 -29.37
C ASP A 378 -1.75 -22.97 -29.91
N ILE A 379 -1.49 -23.64 -31.02
CA ILE A 379 -2.47 -24.57 -31.66
C ILE A 379 -2.83 -25.71 -30.71
N PHE A 380 -1.85 -26.30 -30.00
CA PHE A 380 -2.14 -27.33 -29.00
C PHE A 380 -3.13 -26.84 -27.95
N PHE A 381 -2.93 -25.61 -27.46
CA PHE A 381 -3.78 -25.05 -26.44
C PHE A 381 -5.12 -24.55 -26.96
N TYR A 382 -5.21 -24.14 -28.23
CA TYR A 382 -6.49 -23.85 -28.88
C TYR A 382 -7.38 -25.12 -28.96
N GLU A 383 -6.82 -26.24 -29.45
CA GLU A 383 -7.51 -27.52 -29.49
C GLU A 383 -7.91 -28.02 -28.11
N THR A 384 -7.00 -27.91 -27.14
CA THR A 384 -7.24 -28.30 -25.76
C THR A 384 -8.37 -27.47 -25.13
N ALA A 385 -8.33 -26.15 -25.30
CA ALA A 385 -9.34 -25.25 -24.75
C ALA A 385 -10.73 -25.52 -25.35
N LEU A 386 -10.82 -25.73 -26.66
CA LEU A 386 -12.09 -26.11 -27.32
C LEU A 386 -12.63 -27.45 -26.84
N LYS A 387 -11.75 -28.42 -26.52
CA LYS A 387 -12.13 -29.74 -26.05
C LYS A 387 -12.71 -29.71 -24.62
N ILE A 388 -12.20 -28.86 -23.72
CA ILE A 388 -12.63 -28.81 -22.33
C ILE A 388 -13.67 -27.71 -22.04
N GLY A 389 -13.69 -26.65 -22.86
CA GLY A 389 -14.58 -25.48 -22.69
C GLY A 389 -14.12 -24.50 -21.62
N ILE A 390 -14.69 -23.30 -21.69
CA ILE A 390 -14.28 -22.18 -20.82
C ILE A 390 -14.58 -22.44 -19.34
N GLU A 391 -15.67 -23.12 -19.03
CA GLU A 391 -16.11 -23.39 -17.64
C GLU A 391 -15.06 -24.18 -16.85
N LYS A 392 -14.47 -25.22 -17.46
CA LYS A 392 -13.42 -26.01 -16.80
C LYS A 392 -12.13 -25.23 -16.66
N ILE A 393 -11.82 -24.35 -17.62
CA ILE A 393 -10.66 -23.44 -17.54
C ILE A 393 -10.87 -22.44 -16.39
N ALA A 394 -12.04 -21.82 -16.28
CA ALA A 394 -12.36 -20.87 -15.22
C ALA A 394 -12.33 -21.54 -13.84
N ALA A 395 -12.95 -22.71 -13.70
CA ALA A 395 -12.95 -23.47 -12.45
C ALA A 395 -11.52 -23.83 -11.98
N MET A 396 -10.64 -24.26 -12.91
CA MET A 396 -9.25 -24.55 -12.59
C MET A 396 -8.47 -23.27 -12.25
N SER A 397 -8.75 -22.15 -12.91
CA SER A 397 -8.14 -20.85 -12.60
C SER A 397 -8.43 -20.45 -11.17
N HIS A 398 -9.68 -20.48 -10.72
CA HIS A 398 -10.07 -20.19 -9.34
C HIS A 398 -9.45 -21.17 -8.33
N LYS A 399 -9.49 -22.48 -8.62
CA LYS A 399 -8.83 -23.50 -7.78
C LYS A 399 -7.34 -23.19 -7.55
N LEU A 400 -6.66 -22.65 -8.55
CA LEU A 400 -5.26 -22.26 -8.46
C LEU A 400 -5.03 -20.83 -7.90
N GLY A 401 -6.10 -20.09 -7.58
CA GLY A 401 -6.00 -18.77 -6.92
C GLY A 401 -5.98 -17.58 -7.87
N LEU A 402 -6.33 -17.78 -9.15
CA LEU A 402 -6.57 -16.66 -10.07
C LEU A 402 -8.01 -16.15 -9.91
N GLY A 403 -8.20 -14.84 -10.04
CA GLY A 403 -9.52 -14.23 -9.86
C GLY A 403 -9.88 -13.95 -8.39
N GLU A 404 -8.93 -14.13 -7.46
CA GLU A 404 -9.14 -14.02 -6.02
C GLU A 404 -8.55 -12.71 -5.46
N ILE A 405 -9.16 -12.22 -4.39
CA ILE A 405 -8.60 -11.15 -3.53
C ILE A 405 -8.16 -11.81 -2.23
N TYR A 406 -6.92 -11.54 -1.82
CA TYR A 406 -6.34 -12.09 -0.61
C TYR A 406 -6.33 -11.05 0.51
N ASP A 407 -6.43 -11.50 1.75
CA ASP A 407 -6.24 -10.62 2.91
C ASP A 407 -4.74 -10.36 3.11
N LEU A 408 -4.25 -9.34 2.42
CA LEU A 408 -2.84 -8.93 2.46
C LEU A 408 -2.58 -7.80 3.45
N GLY A 409 -3.61 -7.21 4.03
CA GLY A 409 -3.49 -5.95 4.75
C GLY A 409 -3.13 -4.77 3.84
N LEU A 410 -3.41 -4.85 2.54
CA LEU A 410 -3.15 -3.80 1.56
C LEU A 410 -4.42 -3.46 0.79
N GLU A 411 -4.68 -2.15 0.65
CA GLU A 411 -5.79 -1.64 -0.16
C GLU A 411 -5.50 -1.74 -1.66
N ASN A 412 -6.53 -1.50 -2.47
CA ASN A 412 -6.47 -1.42 -3.94
C ASN A 412 -6.03 -2.71 -4.65
N GLN A 413 -6.06 -3.86 -3.97
CA GLN A 413 -5.87 -5.14 -4.64
C GLN A 413 -6.93 -5.34 -5.72
N LYS A 414 -6.53 -5.95 -6.84
CA LYS A 414 -7.44 -6.28 -7.95
C LYS A 414 -7.61 -7.79 -8.09
N ALA A 415 -8.86 -8.20 -8.26
CA ALA A 415 -9.21 -9.61 -8.48
C ALA A 415 -8.78 -10.14 -9.87
N GLY A 416 -8.45 -9.26 -10.81
CA GLY A 416 -8.30 -9.68 -12.20
C GLY A 416 -9.65 -10.03 -12.84
N VAL A 417 -9.61 -10.75 -13.94
CA VAL A 417 -10.80 -11.26 -14.64
C VAL A 417 -10.53 -12.67 -15.12
N ILE A 418 -11.28 -13.64 -14.58
CA ILE A 418 -11.35 -15.01 -15.08
C ILE A 418 -12.71 -15.18 -15.74
N PRO A 419 -12.77 -15.06 -17.07
CA PRO A 419 -14.05 -15.04 -17.76
C PRO A 419 -14.65 -16.45 -17.90
N ASP A 420 -15.96 -16.53 -17.74
CA ASP A 420 -16.81 -17.66 -18.12
C ASP A 420 -18.06 -17.16 -18.87
N LYS A 421 -18.98 -18.06 -19.22
CA LYS A 421 -20.20 -17.68 -19.93
C LYS A 421 -21.08 -16.75 -19.10
N LYS A 422 -21.21 -17.05 -17.80
CA LYS A 422 -22.02 -16.27 -16.87
C LYS A 422 -21.46 -14.87 -16.69
N TRP A 423 -20.14 -14.74 -16.46
CA TRP A 423 -19.46 -13.46 -16.37
C TRP A 423 -19.72 -12.58 -17.60
N LYS A 424 -19.62 -13.17 -18.82
CA LYS A 424 -19.84 -12.41 -20.05
C LYS A 424 -21.28 -11.95 -20.21
N GLU A 425 -22.23 -12.80 -19.90
CA GLU A 425 -23.66 -12.46 -19.95
C GLU A 425 -23.99 -11.36 -18.94
N GLU A 426 -23.48 -11.44 -17.71
CA GLU A 426 -23.73 -10.46 -16.65
C GLU A 426 -23.05 -9.11 -16.91
N LYS A 427 -21.81 -9.11 -17.36
CA LYS A 427 -21.00 -7.89 -17.51
C LYS A 427 -21.13 -7.23 -18.88
N LEU A 428 -21.23 -8.03 -19.95
CA LEU A 428 -21.21 -7.51 -21.32
C LEU A 428 -22.57 -7.70 -22.04
N LYS A 429 -23.52 -8.39 -21.42
CA LYS A 429 -24.86 -8.70 -22.01
C LYS A 429 -24.76 -9.38 -23.39
N GLN A 430 -23.79 -10.25 -23.56
CA GLN A 430 -23.51 -10.95 -24.81
C GLN A 430 -23.27 -12.45 -24.56
N PRO A 431 -23.70 -13.33 -25.48
CA PRO A 431 -23.40 -14.76 -25.38
C PRO A 431 -21.92 -15.05 -25.62
N TRP A 432 -21.44 -16.11 -25.00
CA TRP A 432 -20.06 -16.58 -25.18
C TRP A 432 -19.86 -17.22 -26.57
N GLN A 433 -18.77 -16.88 -27.24
CA GLN A 433 -18.42 -17.38 -28.56
C GLN A 433 -17.28 -18.41 -28.49
N LYS A 434 -17.27 -19.42 -29.39
CA LYS A 434 -16.18 -20.43 -29.48
C LYS A 434 -14.79 -19.81 -29.67
N GLY A 435 -14.70 -18.71 -30.45
CA GLY A 435 -13.45 -18.01 -30.66
C GLY A 435 -12.87 -17.38 -29.39
N GLU A 436 -13.71 -17.01 -28.44
CA GLU A 436 -13.27 -16.47 -27.14
C GLU A 436 -12.65 -17.56 -26.26
N THR A 437 -13.17 -18.79 -26.32
CA THR A 437 -12.52 -19.94 -25.66
C THR A 437 -11.13 -20.20 -26.22
N VAL A 438 -10.94 -20.07 -27.53
CA VAL A 438 -9.63 -20.22 -28.19
C VAL A 438 -8.65 -19.18 -27.66
N ILE A 439 -9.05 -17.90 -27.62
CA ILE A 439 -8.22 -16.79 -27.15
C ILE A 439 -7.92 -16.92 -25.66
N ALA A 440 -8.92 -17.25 -24.83
CA ALA A 440 -8.75 -17.50 -23.41
C ALA A 440 -7.82 -18.70 -23.13
N GLY A 441 -7.82 -19.73 -24.01
CA GLY A 441 -6.94 -20.89 -23.92
C GLY A 441 -5.42 -20.57 -23.97
N ILE A 442 -5.06 -19.38 -24.40
CA ILE A 442 -3.68 -18.88 -24.38
C ILE A 442 -3.49 -17.66 -23.49
N GLY A 443 -4.44 -17.41 -22.57
CA GLY A 443 -4.37 -16.34 -21.58
C GLY A 443 -4.48 -14.94 -22.17
N GLN A 444 -5.28 -14.77 -23.21
CA GLN A 444 -5.58 -13.49 -23.85
C GLN A 444 -7.08 -13.20 -23.86
N GLY A 445 -7.49 -12.12 -24.50
CA GLY A 445 -8.88 -11.68 -24.54
C GLY A 445 -9.28 -11.03 -23.21
N TYR A 446 -10.29 -11.60 -22.55
CA TYR A 446 -10.81 -11.05 -21.28
C TYR A 446 -10.01 -11.49 -20.04
N VAL A 447 -9.10 -12.47 -20.17
CA VAL A 447 -8.31 -12.97 -19.04
C VAL A 447 -7.33 -11.91 -18.56
N LEU A 448 -7.50 -11.49 -17.31
CA LEU A 448 -6.60 -10.54 -16.63
C LEU A 448 -6.20 -11.10 -15.26
N VAL A 449 -4.91 -11.04 -14.94
CA VAL A 449 -4.37 -11.48 -13.65
C VAL A 449 -3.37 -10.46 -13.10
N THR A 450 -3.11 -10.53 -11.80
CA THR A 450 -2.03 -9.77 -11.17
C THR A 450 -0.77 -10.62 -11.05
N PRO A 451 0.42 -10.01 -10.93
CA PRO A 451 1.66 -10.75 -10.66
C PRO A 451 1.58 -11.64 -9.41
N LEU A 452 0.96 -11.15 -8.34
CA LEU A 452 0.73 -11.92 -7.12
C LEU A 452 -0.09 -13.19 -7.40
N GLN A 453 -1.19 -13.07 -8.13
CA GLN A 453 -2.02 -14.23 -8.46
C GLN A 453 -1.26 -15.26 -9.30
N LEU A 454 -0.43 -14.80 -10.22
CA LEU A 454 0.37 -15.70 -11.05
C LEU A 454 1.44 -16.43 -10.23
N ALA A 455 2.08 -15.75 -9.27
CA ALA A 455 3.01 -16.37 -8.33
C ALA A 455 2.31 -17.39 -7.43
N THR A 456 1.11 -17.05 -6.93
CA THR A 456 0.28 -17.95 -6.10
C THR A 456 -0.15 -19.19 -6.87
N MET A 457 -0.63 -19.02 -8.09
CA MET A 457 -0.96 -20.12 -8.99
C MET A 457 0.23 -21.06 -9.18
N LEU A 458 1.41 -20.50 -9.46
CA LEU A 458 2.62 -21.28 -9.64
C LEU A 458 3.01 -22.03 -8.36
N ALA A 459 2.96 -21.37 -7.20
CA ALA A 459 3.24 -22.00 -5.91
C ALA A 459 2.34 -23.21 -5.66
N ARG A 460 1.01 -23.07 -5.87
CA ARG A 460 0.04 -24.17 -5.73
C ARG A 460 0.28 -25.35 -6.68
N VAL A 461 0.82 -25.08 -7.88
CA VAL A 461 1.17 -26.14 -8.84
C VAL A 461 2.42 -26.90 -8.44
N VAL A 462 3.44 -26.21 -7.91
CA VAL A 462 4.77 -26.83 -7.69
C VAL A 462 4.97 -27.38 -6.29
N ASN A 463 4.15 -26.99 -5.33
CA ASN A 463 4.19 -27.49 -3.94
C ASN A 463 3.45 -28.83 -3.74
N GLY A 464 2.95 -29.43 -4.80
CA GLY A 464 2.19 -30.69 -4.73
C GLY A 464 0.67 -30.48 -4.61
N GLY A 465 0.16 -29.30 -4.92
CA GLY A 465 -1.26 -28.97 -4.92
C GLY A 465 -1.79 -28.56 -3.55
N TYR A 466 -0.97 -27.91 -2.73
CA TYR A 466 -1.43 -27.30 -1.48
C TYR A 466 -1.89 -25.87 -1.70
N GLU A 467 -3.03 -25.51 -1.08
CA GLU A 467 -3.69 -24.21 -1.19
C GLU A 467 -3.01 -23.17 -0.29
N VAL A 468 -1.79 -22.77 -0.66
CA VAL A 468 -1.12 -21.66 0.04
C VAL A 468 -1.86 -20.35 -0.19
N VAL A 469 -1.92 -19.52 0.85
CA VAL A 469 -2.53 -18.18 0.83
C VAL A 469 -1.41 -17.17 1.01
N PRO A 470 -1.21 -16.25 0.05
CA PRO A 470 -0.15 -15.26 0.15
C PRO A 470 -0.36 -14.34 1.35
N THR A 471 0.71 -14.03 2.06
CA THR A 471 0.68 -13.15 3.23
C THR A 471 1.96 -12.32 3.33
N PHE A 472 1.81 -11.07 3.80
CA PHE A 472 2.94 -10.21 4.18
C PHE A 472 3.22 -10.23 5.68
N ILE A 473 2.28 -10.76 6.47
CA ILE A 473 2.40 -10.74 7.93
C ILE A 473 3.02 -12.04 8.39
N LYS A 474 4.12 -11.92 9.14
CA LYS A 474 4.78 -13.05 9.77
C LYS A 474 3.87 -13.62 10.86
N ARG A 475 3.68 -14.94 10.85
CA ARG A 475 2.85 -15.66 11.82
C ARG A 475 3.69 -16.70 12.54
N ASP A 476 3.61 -16.72 13.86
CA ASP A 476 4.30 -17.73 14.67
C ASP A 476 3.79 -19.15 14.38
N ASN A 477 2.52 -19.29 14.11
CA ASN A 477 1.84 -20.54 13.80
C ASN A 477 0.99 -20.39 12.54
N PRO A 478 1.58 -20.49 11.34
CA PRO A 478 0.82 -20.41 10.10
C PRO A 478 -0.14 -21.61 10.00
N PRO A 479 -1.37 -21.43 9.48
CA PRO A 479 -2.29 -22.54 9.26
C PRO A 479 -1.72 -23.50 8.23
N GLU A 480 -1.91 -24.81 8.46
CA GLU A 480 -1.53 -25.81 7.46
C GLU A 480 -2.36 -25.61 6.16
N PRO A 481 -1.70 -25.54 5.00
CA PRO A 481 -2.41 -25.35 3.75
C PRO A 481 -3.28 -26.59 3.42
N LYS A 482 -4.52 -26.33 3.04
CA LYS A 482 -5.44 -27.37 2.57
C LYS A 482 -4.92 -27.99 1.28
N LYS A 483 -5.03 -29.32 1.15
CA LYS A 483 -4.71 -29.99 -0.11
C LYS A 483 -5.84 -29.80 -1.12
N LEU A 484 -5.50 -29.31 -2.29
CA LEU A 484 -6.41 -29.20 -3.44
C LEU A 484 -6.67 -30.60 -4.00
N ASP A 485 -7.89 -30.81 -4.51
CA ASP A 485 -8.25 -32.01 -5.25
C ASP A 485 -7.63 -31.95 -6.65
N LEU A 486 -6.34 -32.33 -6.73
CA LEU A 486 -5.52 -32.40 -7.93
C LEU A 486 -4.69 -33.69 -7.89
N LYS A 487 -4.61 -34.38 -9.04
CA LYS A 487 -3.83 -35.60 -9.16
C LYS A 487 -2.32 -35.31 -9.19
N PRO A 488 -1.51 -35.92 -8.34
CA PRO A 488 -0.06 -35.70 -8.30
C PRO A 488 0.63 -35.96 -9.65
N GLU A 489 0.18 -36.97 -10.39
CA GLU A 489 0.69 -37.30 -11.71
C GLU A 489 0.47 -36.18 -12.73
N ASN A 490 -0.67 -35.47 -12.66
CA ASN A 490 -0.98 -34.36 -13.55
C ASN A 490 -0.12 -33.10 -13.22
N LEU A 491 0.11 -32.83 -11.94
CA LEU A 491 1.04 -31.82 -11.48
C LEU A 491 2.48 -32.13 -11.95
N ALA A 492 2.90 -33.38 -11.85
CA ALA A 492 4.23 -33.82 -12.31
C ALA A 492 4.42 -33.62 -13.83
N ILE A 493 3.39 -33.94 -14.65
CA ILE A 493 3.43 -33.70 -16.11
C ILE A 493 3.63 -32.22 -16.42
N VAL A 494 2.89 -31.34 -15.75
CA VAL A 494 2.99 -29.89 -15.96
C VAL A 494 4.34 -29.36 -15.46
N LYS A 495 4.83 -29.83 -14.30
CA LYS A 495 6.17 -29.52 -13.78
C LYS A 495 7.26 -29.93 -14.77
N GLN A 496 7.15 -31.13 -15.36
CA GLN A 496 8.10 -31.59 -16.38
C GLN A 496 8.07 -30.68 -17.61
N GLY A 497 6.89 -30.26 -18.08
CA GLY A 497 6.78 -29.28 -19.16
C GLY A 497 7.48 -27.96 -18.87
N MET A 498 7.31 -27.41 -17.65
CA MET A 498 7.98 -26.19 -17.22
C MET A 498 9.50 -26.38 -17.06
N PHE A 499 9.94 -27.56 -16.63
CA PHE A 499 11.36 -27.90 -16.59
C PHE A 499 11.99 -27.86 -17.98
N GLU A 500 11.31 -28.47 -18.98
CA GLU A 500 11.76 -28.51 -20.36
C GLU A 500 11.80 -27.13 -21.04
N VAL A 501 10.98 -26.17 -20.59
CA VAL A 501 11.03 -24.76 -21.05
C VAL A 501 12.42 -24.16 -20.84
N VAL A 502 13.07 -24.49 -19.73
CA VAL A 502 14.36 -23.90 -19.31
C VAL A 502 15.52 -24.84 -19.65
N ASN A 503 15.37 -26.14 -19.39
CA ASN A 503 16.49 -27.09 -19.44
C ASN A 503 16.51 -27.92 -20.73
N GLY A 504 15.36 -28.08 -21.42
CA GLY A 504 15.24 -28.88 -22.64
C GLY A 504 15.91 -28.20 -23.83
N ILE A 505 16.34 -29.05 -24.80
CA ILE A 505 16.92 -28.58 -26.04
C ILE A 505 15.86 -27.79 -26.83
N GLY A 506 16.14 -26.52 -27.14
CA GLY A 506 15.22 -25.65 -27.86
C GLY A 506 14.06 -25.13 -26.99
N GLY A 507 14.16 -25.24 -25.66
CA GLY A 507 13.20 -24.66 -24.74
C GLY A 507 13.12 -23.13 -24.87
N THR A 508 11.92 -22.57 -24.69
CA THR A 508 11.67 -21.13 -24.94
C THR A 508 12.40 -20.19 -23.99
N ALA A 509 12.92 -20.68 -22.84
CA ALA A 509 13.72 -19.92 -21.88
C ALA A 509 15.10 -20.54 -21.61
N ALA A 510 15.68 -21.27 -22.54
CA ALA A 510 16.96 -21.96 -22.34
C ALA A 510 18.13 -21.03 -21.95
N ARG A 511 18.05 -19.73 -22.26
CA ARG A 511 19.06 -18.73 -21.91
C ARG A 511 18.93 -18.23 -20.45
N ALA A 512 17.82 -18.51 -19.77
CA ALA A 512 17.56 -18.08 -18.41
C ALA A 512 17.91 -19.13 -17.35
N LYS A 513 18.70 -20.16 -17.70
CA LYS A 513 19.20 -21.15 -16.73
C LYS A 513 19.91 -20.48 -15.57
N LEU A 514 19.69 -20.99 -14.37
CA LEU A 514 20.43 -20.54 -13.18
C LEU A 514 21.93 -20.79 -13.38
N LYS A 515 22.74 -19.87 -12.88
CA LYS A 515 24.22 -20.01 -12.89
C LYS A 515 24.74 -20.80 -11.68
N LEU A 516 23.86 -21.11 -10.73
CA LEU A 516 24.17 -21.93 -9.56
C LEU A 516 24.43 -23.38 -9.97
N LYS A 517 25.51 -23.98 -9.45
CA LYS A 517 25.82 -25.40 -9.66
C LYS A 517 24.72 -26.24 -9.00
N ASP A 518 24.34 -27.31 -9.67
CA ASP A 518 23.42 -28.35 -9.19
C ASP A 518 22.00 -27.88 -8.83
N VAL A 519 21.65 -26.62 -9.11
CA VAL A 519 20.29 -26.11 -8.93
C VAL A 519 19.65 -25.85 -10.29
N LYS A 520 18.53 -26.50 -10.54
CA LYS A 520 17.74 -26.32 -11.74
C LYS A 520 16.43 -25.61 -11.42
N MET A 521 15.92 -24.85 -12.36
CA MET A 521 14.60 -24.23 -12.25
C MET A 521 13.68 -24.72 -13.37
N GLY A 522 12.38 -24.65 -13.13
CA GLY A 522 11.35 -24.74 -14.15
C GLY A 522 10.65 -23.40 -14.31
N GLY A 523 10.06 -23.15 -15.46
CA GLY A 523 9.37 -21.88 -15.67
C GLY A 523 8.54 -21.84 -16.94
N LYS A 524 7.88 -20.70 -17.19
CA LYS A 524 7.06 -20.47 -18.39
C LYS A 524 7.16 -19.02 -18.84
N THR A 525 7.48 -18.82 -20.10
CA THR A 525 7.46 -17.51 -20.76
C THR A 525 6.04 -17.11 -21.16
N GLY A 526 5.75 -15.84 -21.09
CA GLY A 526 4.59 -15.20 -21.66
C GLY A 526 4.99 -13.95 -22.46
N THR A 527 4.29 -13.70 -23.54
CA THR A 527 4.35 -12.43 -24.27
C THR A 527 2.92 -12.07 -24.63
N THR A 528 2.49 -10.90 -24.25
CA THR A 528 1.09 -10.50 -24.37
C THR A 528 0.97 -9.27 -25.26
N GLN A 529 0.13 -9.37 -26.26
CA GLN A 529 -0.15 -8.29 -27.18
C GLN A 529 -0.95 -7.19 -26.46
N VAL A 530 -0.45 -5.95 -26.51
CA VAL A 530 -1.13 -4.77 -25.96
C VAL A 530 -2.07 -4.14 -26.99
N ARG A 531 -1.78 -4.32 -28.26
CA ARG A 531 -2.55 -3.77 -29.37
C ARG A 531 -3.07 -4.84 -30.33
N ARG A 532 -4.16 -4.55 -31.01
CA ARG A 532 -4.68 -5.39 -32.07
C ARG A 532 -3.84 -5.20 -33.34
N ILE A 533 -3.30 -6.30 -33.91
CA ILE A 533 -2.63 -6.30 -35.20
C ILE A 533 -3.70 -6.41 -36.29
N SER A 534 -3.81 -5.42 -37.18
CA SER A 534 -4.78 -5.41 -38.26
C SER A 534 -4.43 -6.41 -39.35
N LEU A 535 -5.41 -6.84 -40.18
CA LEU A 535 -5.17 -7.68 -41.36
C LEU A 535 -4.21 -7.02 -42.34
N LYS A 536 -4.35 -5.70 -42.52
CA LYS A 536 -3.47 -4.92 -43.41
C LYS A 536 -2.02 -4.97 -42.92
N GLU A 537 -1.79 -4.81 -41.65
CA GLU A 537 -0.45 -4.89 -41.03
C GLU A 537 0.14 -6.33 -41.14
N ARG A 538 -0.70 -7.36 -40.99
CA ARG A 538 -0.25 -8.76 -41.20
C ARG A 538 0.17 -9.03 -42.64
N GLN A 539 -0.48 -8.40 -43.65
CA GLN A 539 -0.15 -8.53 -45.05
C GLN A 539 1.10 -7.72 -45.45
N GLN A 540 1.28 -6.53 -44.85
CA GLN A 540 2.40 -5.63 -45.16
C GLN A 540 3.67 -5.91 -44.32
N GLY A 541 3.59 -6.81 -43.36
CA GLY A 541 4.65 -7.12 -42.41
C GLY A 541 4.37 -6.46 -41.04
N ILE A 542 4.40 -7.30 -39.99
CA ILE A 542 4.20 -6.84 -38.61
C ILE A 542 5.44 -6.05 -38.18
N LYS A 543 5.24 -4.81 -37.72
CA LYS A 543 6.33 -4.01 -37.13
C LYS A 543 6.92 -4.72 -35.91
N ARG A 544 8.23 -4.71 -35.79
CA ARG A 544 8.92 -5.25 -34.63
C ARG A 544 8.61 -4.37 -33.41
N ASP A 545 8.53 -4.95 -32.21
CA ASP A 545 8.27 -4.20 -30.99
C ASP A 545 9.29 -3.09 -30.72
N GLU A 546 10.54 -3.28 -31.17
CA GLU A 546 11.62 -2.29 -31.07
C GLU A 546 11.32 -1.01 -31.85
N ASP A 547 10.60 -1.12 -32.95
CA ASP A 547 10.22 -0.02 -33.85
C ASP A 547 8.94 0.71 -33.38
N LEU A 548 8.32 0.25 -32.27
CA LEU A 548 7.11 0.83 -31.72
C LEU A 548 7.42 1.77 -30.54
N PRO A 549 6.62 2.85 -30.35
CA PRO A 549 6.64 3.59 -29.09
C PRO A 549 6.41 2.67 -27.90
N TRP A 550 7.00 2.98 -26.74
CA TRP A 550 7.01 2.13 -25.57
C TRP A 550 5.61 1.58 -25.21
N LYS A 551 4.60 2.42 -25.12
CA LYS A 551 3.22 2.05 -24.76
C LYS A 551 2.51 1.05 -25.68
N TYR A 552 3.03 0.81 -26.87
CA TYR A 552 2.44 -0.15 -27.84
C TYR A 552 3.21 -1.46 -27.94
N ARG A 553 4.33 -1.60 -27.25
CA ARG A 553 5.13 -2.83 -27.20
C ARG A 553 4.42 -3.88 -26.37
N ASN A 554 4.68 -5.14 -26.66
CA ASN A 554 4.10 -6.25 -25.93
C ASN A 554 4.61 -6.31 -24.48
N HIS A 555 3.76 -6.73 -23.55
CA HIS A 555 4.21 -7.05 -22.21
C HIS A 555 4.98 -8.35 -22.20
N ALA A 556 5.99 -8.43 -21.36
CA ALA A 556 6.83 -9.61 -21.19
C ALA A 556 6.59 -10.25 -19.82
N TRP A 557 6.24 -11.53 -19.81
CA TRP A 557 6.04 -12.31 -18.61
C TRP A 557 7.05 -13.45 -18.49
N PHE A 558 7.44 -13.73 -17.26
CA PHE A 558 8.07 -14.99 -16.91
C PHE A 558 7.67 -15.39 -15.50
N MET A 559 7.24 -16.62 -15.35
CA MET A 559 7.07 -17.23 -14.04
C MET A 559 8.02 -18.43 -13.93
N ALA A 560 8.63 -18.59 -12.76
CA ALA A 560 9.58 -19.66 -12.52
C ALA A 560 9.60 -20.08 -11.06
N TYR A 561 10.10 -21.28 -10.82
CA TYR A 561 10.29 -21.83 -9.48
C TYR A 561 11.63 -22.55 -9.38
N ALA A 562 12.19 -22.56 -8.20
CA ALA A 562 13.43 -23.25 -7.92
C ALA A 562 13.53 -23.64 -6.43
N PRO A 563 14.34 -24.69 -6.07
CA PRO A 563 14.89 -25.71 -6.96
C PRO A 563 13.82 -26.57 -7.64
N HIS A 564 14.13 -27.21 -8.78
CA HIS A 564 13.13 -28.06 -9.47
C HIS A 564 12.74 -29.30 -8.68
N ASP A 565 13.73 -29.98 -8.10
CA ASP A 565 13.50 -31.27 -7.40
C ASP A 565 12.73 -31.08 -6.09
N ASN A 566 13.06 -30.03 -5.33
CA ASN A 566 12.37 -29.64 -4.10
C ASN A 566 12.05 -28.13 -4.15
N PRO A 567 10.94 -27.72 -4.77
CA PRO A 567 10.60 -26.31 -4.91
C PRO A 567 10.49 -25.60 -3.57
N LYS A 568 11.20 -24.48 -3.44
CA LYS A 568 11.11 -23.56 -2.29
C LYS A 568 10.50 -22.24 -2.66
N TYR A 569 10.88 -21.68 -3.80
CA TYR A 569 10.51 -20.34 -4.23
C TYR A 569 9.77 -20.36 -5.55
N ALA A 570 8.71 -19.56 -5.64
CA ALA A 570 8.01 -19.24 -6.88
C ALA A 570 8.13 -17.75 -7.16
N VAL A 571 8.46 -17.37 -8.37
CA VAL A 571 8.54 -15.99 -8.82
C VAL A 571 7.64 -15.75 -10.04
N ALA A 572 6.92 -14.64 -10.05
CA ALA A 572 6.25 -14.11 -11.24
C ALA A 572 6.79 -12.72 -11.54
N VAL A 573 7.26 -12.50 -12.76
CA VAL A 573 7.79 -11.23 -13.25
C VAL A 573 6.99 -10.77 -14.45
N ILE A 574 6.50 -9.55 -14.39
CA ILE A 574 5.97 -8.78 -15.52
C ILE A 574 6.91 -7.63 -15.84
N VAL A 575 7.24 -7.45 -17.10
CA VAL A 575 7.87 -6.22 -17.59
C VAL A 575 6.90 -5.56 -18.55
N GLU A 576 6.41 -4.40 -18.15
CA GLU A 576 5.49 -3.61 -18.96
C GLU A 576 6.19 -3.19 -20.25
N HIS A 577 5.55 -3.49 -21.37
CA HIS A 577 6.09 -3.16 -22.69
C HIS A 577 7.52 -3.68 -22.96
N GLY A 578 7.92 -4.76 -22.23
CA GLY A 578 9.25 -5.36 -22.25
C GLY A 578 9.51 -6.27 -23.45
N ARG A 579 8.60 -6.31 -24.42
CA ARG A 579 8.77 -6.97 -25.73
C ARG A 579 8.77 -8.49 -25.69
N SER A 580 9.65 -9.13 -24.90
CA SER A 580 9.88 -10.58 -24.95
C SER A 580 10.00 -11.20 -23.56
N GLY A 581 9.12 -12.14 -23.24
CA GLY A 581 9.21 -12.91 -21.99
C GLY A 581 10.54 -13.64 -21.82
N SER A 582 11.08 -14.23 -22.88
CA SER A 582 12.36 -14.94 -22.84
C SER A 582 13.58 -14.01 -22.85
N GLY A 583 13.46 -12.83 -23.47
CA GLY A 583 14.57 -11.89 -23.62
C GLY A 583 14.74 -10.93 -22.45
N VAL A 584 13.66 -10.55 -21.77
CA VAL A 584 13.68 -9.51 -20.73
C VAL A 584 13.18 -10.06 -19.39
N ALA A 585 11.96 -10.59 -19.29
CA ALA A 585 11.41 -11.04 -18.02
C ALA A 585 12.12 -12.28 -17.45
N ALA A 586 12.53 -13.23 -18.29
CA ALA A 586 13.17 -14.46 -17.82
C ALA A 586 14.57 -14.22 -17.20
N PRO A 587 15.45 -13.38 -17.75
CA PRO A 587 16.71 -13.02 -17.08
C PRO A 587 16.51 -12.33 -15.73
N ILE A 588 15.50 -11.45 -15.59
CA ILE A 588 15.18 -10.79 -14.32
C ILE A 588 14.76 -11.84 -13.28
N ALA A 589 13.80 -12.70 -13.62
CA ALA A 589 13.32 -13.73 -12.72
C ALA A 589 14.42 -14.74 -12.32
N SER A 590 15.30 -15.10 -13.26
CA SER A 590 16.44 -15.98 -12.98
C SER A 590 17.40 -15.38 -11.95
N LYS A 591 17.75 -14.10 -12.09
CA LYS A 591 18.58 -13.38 -11.11
C LYS A 591 17.93 -13.34 -9.72
N ILE A 592 16.63 -13.03 -9.67
CA ILE A 592 15.88 -12.95 -8.41
C ILE A 592 15.85 -14.32 -7.72
N LEU A 593 15.60 -15.41 -8.46
CA LEU A 593 15.63 -16.76 -7.89
C LEU A 593 17.03 -17.17 -7.42
N GLU A 594 18.08 -16.84 -8.17
CA GLU A 594 19.46 -17.07 -7.74
C GLU A 594 19.76 -16.38 -6.41
N GLU A 595 19.28 -15.14 -6.26
CA GLU A 595 19.50 -14.39 -5.02
C GLU A 595 18.69 -14.97 -3.86
N ALA A 596 17.41 -15.31 -4.08
CA ALA A 596 16.60 -15.98 -3.06
C ALA A 596 17.24 -17.28 -2.54
N ILE A 597 17.83 -18.07 -3.46
CA ILE A 597 18.53 -19.30 -3.11
C ILE A 597 19.81 -19.03 -2.32
N LYS A 598 20.61 -18.04 -2.71
CA LYS A 598 21.85 -17.66 -2.02
C LYS A 598 21.58 -17.13 -0.62
N LEU A 599 20.54 -16.36 -0.45
CA LEU A 599 20.11 -15.82 0.84
C LEU A 599 19.57 -16.92 1.77
N ASP A 600 19.25 -18.11 1.24
CA ASP A 600 18.62 -19.24 1.94
C ASP A 600 17.51 -18.79 2.89
N ILE A 601 16.58 -18.02 2.38
CA ILE A 601 15.47 -17.42 3.13
C ILE A 601 14.57 -18.56 3.64
N ARG A 602 14.46 -18.66 4.99
CA ARG A 602 13.67 -19.68 5.69
C ARG A 602 12.54 -19.05 6.48
#